data_54637701a931b23ae6a6eec61f525715
#
_entry.id   54637701a931b23ae6a6eec61f525715
#
_cell.length_a   1.000
_cell.length_b   1.000
_cell.length_c   1.000
_cell.angle_alpha   90.00
_cell.angle_beta   90.00
_cell.angle_gamma   90.00
#
_symmetry.space_group_name_H-M   'P 1'
#
loop_
_entity.id
_entity.type
_entity.pdbx_description
1 polymer ?
#
loop_
_entity_poly.entity_id
_entity_poly.type
_entity_poly.pdbx_seq_one_letter_code
_entity_poly.pdbx_strand_id
1 'polypeptide(L)'
;MPARRSDADCTARPEDVPAPALTGTARVVIASTRASDGTYEDRTGPLLVQWLQGRGLDQVSKVLVPDGPQVGEALAAAIADGVDVIITSGGTGISPTDVTPEQTAPLIEREMPGVLEAVRRIGAQKSPVAVLSRGLAGMAGRSFVVNLPGSRGGVKDGIAVLDPILDHLLEQRDGGGHE
;
A
#
# COMPACT_ATOMS: atom_id res chain seq x y z
N MET A 1 -0.78 63.83 7.08
CA MET A 1 -1.38 62.49 7.36
C MET A 1 -1.06 61.57 6.20
N PRO A 2 -0.14 60.60 6.33
CA PRO A 2 0.08 59.61 5.30
C PRO A 2 -0.83 58.40 5.50
N ALA A 3 -1.38 57.90 4.39
CA ALA A 3 -2.30 56.78 4.28
C ALA A 3 -1.59 55.46 4.72
N ARG A 4 -2.26 54.67 5.57
CA ARG A 4 -1.86 53.30 5.91
C ARG A 4 -2.07 52.39 4.70
N ARG A 5 -1.00 51.77 4.22
CA ARG A 5 -1.08 50.64 3.29
C ARG A 5 -1.51 49.41 4.10
N SER A 6 -2.57 48.76 3.68
CA SER A 6 -3.01 47.46 4.19
C SER A 6 -2.16 46.38 3.53
N ASP A 7 -1.20 45.86 4.28
CA ASP A 7 -0.50 44.59 3.91
C ASP A 7 -1.41 43.42 4.24
N ALA A 8 -2.17 42.99 3.24
CA ALA A 8 -2.81 41.68 3.25
C ALA A 8 -2.01 40.78 2.29
N ASP A 9 -0.79 40.44 2.67
CA ASP A 9 -0.06 39.36 2.02
C ASP A 9 -0.50 38.04 2.67
N CYS A 10 -1.50 37.42 2.07
CA CYS A 10 -1.95 36.08 2.40
C CYS A 10 -0.99 35.09 1.72
N THR A 11 0.15 34.83 2.36
CA THR A 11 1.03 33.73 1.95
C THR A 11 0.29 32.42 2.22
N ALA A 12 -0.20 31.77 1.17
CA ALA A 12 -0.68 30.40 1.22
C ALA A 12 0.40 29.52 1.86
N ARG A 13 0.02 28.70 2.85
CA ARG A 13 0.94 27.78 3.50
C ARG A 13 1.37 26.72 2.47
N PRO A 14 2.63 26.22 2.54
CA PRO A 14 3.11 25.17 1.61
C PRO A 14 2.31 23.86 1.66
N GLU A 15 1.43 23.71 2.63
CA GLU A 15 0.60 22.49 2.88
C GLU A 15 -0.66 22.39 2.00
N ASP A 16 -0.98 23.45 1.22
CA ASP A 16 -2.22 23.49 0.41
C ASP A 16 -2.01 23.15 -1.09
N VAL A 17 -0.81 22.72 -1.49
CA VAL A 17 -0.60 22.24 -2.85
C VAL A 17 -0.98 20.76 -2.89
N PRO A 18 -2.08 20.38 -3.59
CA PRO A 18 -2.39 18.96 -3.74
C PRO A 18 -1.21 18.26 -4.40
N ALA A 19 -0.76 17.15 -3.80
CA ALA A 19 0.27 16.34 -4.41
C ALA A 19 -0.11 16.02 -5.87
N PRO A 20 0.83 16.04 -6.82
CA PRO A 20 0.53 15.74 -8.20
C PRO A 20 -0.15 14.37 -8.29
N ALA A 21 -1.19 14.27 -9.12
CA ALA A 21 -1.87 13.00 -9.32
C ALA A 21 -0.88 11.97 -9.90
N LEU A 22 -0.77 10.81 -9.26
CA LEU A 22 0.01 9.70 -9.78
C LEU A 22 -0.62 9.21 -11.09
N THR A 23 0.22 8.87 -12.05
CA THR A 23 -0.21 8.10 -13.23
C THR A 23 0.32 6.69 -13.10
N GLY A 24 -0.49 5.68 -13.39
CA GLY A 24 -0.05 4.29 -13.32
C GLY A 24 -1.17 3.32 -12.96
N THR A 25 -0.77 2.09 -12.73
CA THR A 25 -1.65 0.96 -12.49
C THR A 25 -1.48 0.39 -11.09
N ALA A 26 -2.57 -0.11 -10.50
CA ALA A 26 -2.50 -0.79 -9.21
C ALA A 26 -3.34 -2.05 -9.17
N ARG A 27 -2.88 -3.04 -8.41
CA ARG A 27 -3.65 -4.25 -8.10
C ARG A 27 -3.71 -4.50 -6.61
N VAL A 28 -4.93 -4.66 -6.12
CA VAL A 28 -5.21 -5.06 -4.74
C VAL A 28 -5.55 -6.56 -4.73
N VAL A 29 -4.77 -7.34 -3.99
CA VAL A 29 -4.96 -8.79 -3.81
C VAL A 29 -5.46 -9.03 -2.39
N ILE A 30 -6.69 -9.46 -2.24
CA ILE A 30 -7.26 -9.81 -0.93
C ILE A 30 -7.05 -11.31 -0.71
N ALA A 31 -6.19 -11.63 0.26
CA ALA A 31 -5.92 -12.99 0.70
C ALA A 31 -6.87 -13.34 1.85
N SER A 32 -7.91 -14.10 1.57
CA SER A 32 -8.88 -14.54 2.56
C SER A 32 -9.73 -15.70 2.04
N THR A 33 -9.55 -16.87 2.61
CA THR A 33 -10.35 -18.05 2.29
C THR A 33 -11.83 -17.79 2.58
N ARG A 34 -12.16 -17.18 3.74
CA ARG A 34 -13.54 -16.89 4.13
C ARG A 34 -14.22 -15.84 3.27
N ALA A 35 -13.46 -14.91 2.68
CA ALA A 35 -14.04 -13.93 1.79
C ALA A 35 -14.18 -14.51 0.35
N SER A 36 -13.25 -15.37 -0.07
CA SER A 36 -13.28 -15.99 -1.39
C SER A 36 -14.42 -17.02 -1.56
N ASP A 37 -14.82 -17.68 -0.47
CA ASP A 37 -15.97 -18.60 -0.47
C ASP A 37 -17.33 -17.92 -0.17
N GLY A 38 -17.32 -16.60 0.02
CA GLY A 38 -18.52 -15.79 0.27
C GLY A 38 -19.03 -15.83 1.72
N THR A 39 -18.33 -16.46 2.66
CA THR A 39 -18.74 -16.53 4.08
C THR A 39 -18.41 -15.25 4.85
N TYR A 40 -17.57 -14.36 4.30
CA TYR A 40 -17.22 -13.10 4.92
C TYR A 40 -17.11 -11.97 3.88
N GLU A 41 -17.55 -10.77 4.24
CA GLU A 41 -17.47 -9.59 3.39
C GLU A 41 -16.05 -9.00 3.40
N ASP A 42 -15.49 -8.74 2.20
CA ASP A 42 -14.24 -7.99 2.06
C ASP A 42 -14.43 -6.53 2.48
N ARG A 43 -13.84 -6.15 3.61
CA ARG A 43 -13.90 -4.79 4.17
C ARG A 43 -12.62 -3.98 3.99
N THR A 44 -11.59 -4.56 3.43
CA THR A 44 -10.26 -3.94 3.25
C THR A 44 -10.00 -3.53 1.80
N GLY A 45 -10.43 -4.34 0.85
CA GLY A 45 -10.27 -4.07 -0.57
C GLY A 45 -10.88 -2.74 -1.01
N PRO A 46 -12.14 -2.43 -0.66
CA PRO A 46 -12.74 -1.14 -1.00
C PRO A 46 -11.95 0.06 -0.48
N LEU A 47 -11.37 -0.02 0.74
CA LEU A 47 -10.55 1.05 1.30
C LEU A 47 -9.28 1.28 0.50
N LEU A 48 -8.58 0.21 0.11
CA LEU A 48 -7.35 0.28 -0.69
C LEU A 48 -7.64 0.81 -2.09
N VAL A 49 -8.68 0.30 -2.74
CA VAL A 49 -9.08 0.76 -4.09
C VAL A 49 -9.42 2.24 -4.07
N GLN A 50 -10.24 2.69 -3.12
CA GLN A 50 -10.63 4.10 -2.99
C GLN A 50 -9.41 4.99 -2.75
N TRP A 51 -8.47 4.59 -1.89
CA TRP A 51 -7.26 5.34 -1.63
C TRP A 51 -6.38 5.45 -2.88
N LEU A 52 -6.10 4.34 -3.57
CA LEU A 52 -5.28 4.31 -4.78
C LEU A 52 -5.88 5.17 -5.91
N GLN A 53 -7.20 5.10 -6.10
CA GLN A 53 -7.91 5.96 -7.05
C GLN A 53 -7.82 7.44 -6.65
N GLY A 54 -7.95 7.74 -5.36
CA GLY A 54 -7.80 9.10 -4.82
C GLY A 54 -6.39 9.66 -4.99
N ARG A 55 -5.37 8.80 -5.13
CA ARG A 55 -3.99 9.18 -5.48
C ARG A 55 -3.78 9.42 -6.97
N GLY A 56 -4.79 9.16 -7.80
CA GLY A 56 -4.75 9.39 -9.25
C GLY A 56 -4.26 8.20 -10.08
N LEU A 57 -4.14 7.01 -9.48
CA LEU A 57 -3.84 5.81 -10.27
C LEU A 57 -5.05 5.47 -11.16
N ASP A 58 -4.83 5.45 -12.48
CA ASP A 58 -5.92 5.40 -13.47
C ASP A 58 -6.59 4.02 -13.56
N GLN A 59 -5.81 2.97 -13.33
CA GLN A 59 -6.28 1.59 -13.45
C GLN A 59 -6.04 0.84 -12.14
N VAL A 60 -7.04 0.84 -11.28
CA VAL A 60 -7.01 0.08 -10.02
C VAL A 60 -7.92 -1.13 -10.14
N SER A 61 -7.34 -2.32 -10.08
CA SER A 61 -8.06 -3.58 -10.07
C SER A 61 -7.98 -4.28 -8.72
N LYS A 62 -8.99 -5.12 -8.42
CA LYS A 62 -9.02 -5.93 -7.20
C LYS A 62 -9.30 -7.39 -7.56
N VAL A 63 -8.54 -8.29 -6.95
CA VAL A 63 -8.81 -9.73 -6.98
C VAL A 63 -8.94 -10.27 -5.56
N LEU A 64 -9.77 -11.27 -5.40
CA LEU A 64 -10.01 -11.97 -4.14
C LEU A 64 -9.60 -13.42 -4.32
N VAL A 65 -8.66 -13.88 -3.51
CA VAL A 65 -8.12 -15.25 -3.56
C VAL A 65 -8.14 -15.91 -2.19
N PRO A 66 -8.24 -17.23 -2.10
CA PRO A 66 -8.03 -17.92 -0.84
C PRO A 66 -6.59 -17.76 -0.36
N ASP A 67 -6.39 -17.91 0.96
CA ASP A 67 -5.04 -18.00 1.53
C ASP A 67 -4.33 -19.23 0.96
N GLY A 68 -3.08 -19.06 0.50
CA GLY A 68 -2.31 -20.17 -0.06
C GLY A 68 -1.55 -19.79 -1.34
N PRO A 69 -1.23 -20.79 -2.19
CA PRO A 69 -0.46 -20.59 -3.43
C PRO A 69 -1.11 -19.60 -4.39
N GLN A 70 -2.43 -19.45 -4.36
CA GLN A 70 -3.19 -18.53 -5.21
C GLN A 70 -2.79 -17.06 -4.99
N VAL A 71 -2.28 -16.73 -3.80
CA VAL A 71 -1.72 -15.40 -3.53
C VAL A 71 -0.47 -15.18 -4.39
N GLY A 72 0.44 -16.16 -4.42
CA GLY A 72 1.66 -16.12 -5.25
C GLY A 72 1.35 -16.05 -6.73
N GLU A 73 0.36 -16.82 -7.21
CA GLU A 73 -0.09 -16.79 -8.60
C GLU A 73 -0.64 -15.41 -8.97
N ALA A 74 -1.48 -14.80 -8.13
CA ALA A 74 -2.04 -13.48 -8.36
C ALA A 74 -0.96 -12.38 -8.36
N LEU A 75 0.04 -12.49 -7.47
CA LEU A 75 1.18 -11.59 -7.44
C LEU A 75 2.04 -11.73 -8.69
N ALA A 76 2.42 -12.95 -9.06
CA ALA A 76 3.23 -13.21 -10.25
C ALA A 76 2.54 -12.71 -11.53
N ALA A 77 1.23 -12.91 -11.67
CA ALA A 77 0.45 -12.38 -12.78
C ALA A 77 0.46 -10.85 -12.81
N ALA A 78 0.27 -10.19 -11.66
CA ALA A 78 0.30 -8.72 -11.58
C ALA A 78 1.69 -8.15 -11.95
N ILE A 79 2.77 -8.81 -11.52
CA ILE A 79 4.14 -8.42 -11.86
C ILE A 79 4.39 -8.62 -13.36
N ALA A 80 3.95 -9.73 -13.94
CA ALA A 80 4.08 -10.02 -15.38
C ALA A 80 3.27 -9.03 -16.25
N ASP A 81 2.12 -8.57 -15.75
CA ASP A 81 1.30 -7.52 -16.39
C ASP A 81 1.96 -6.11 -16.27
N GLY A 82 3.06 -5.97 -15.53
CA GLY A 82 3.76 -4.69 -15.35
C GLY A 82 3.01 -3.71 -14.45
N VAL A 83 2.21 -4.20 -13.51
CA VAL A 83 1.46 -3.36 -12.56
C VAL A 83 2.43 -2.59 -11.67
N ASP A 84 2.23 -1.27 -11.55
CA ASP A 84 3.16 -0.39 -10.82
C ASP A 84 3.13 -0.60 -9.31
N VAL A 85 1.92 -0.73 -8.73
CA VAL A 85 1.70 -0.89 -7.29
C VAL A 85 0.84 -2.11 -7.01
N ILE A 86 1.37 -3.07 -6.27
CA ILE A 86 0.67 -4.30 -5.88
C ILE A 86 0.57 -4.36 -4.36
N ILE A 87 -0.65 -4.36 -3.85
CA ILE A 87 -0.91 -4.41 -2.41
C ILE A 87 -1.69 -5.68 -2.10
N THR A 88 -1.15 -6.53 -1.23
CA THR A 88 -1.95 -7.60 -0.63
C THR A 88 -2.56 -7.15 0.69
N SER A 89 -3.70 -7.69 1.06
CA SER A 89 -4.30 -7.55 2.39
C SER A 89 -4.80 -8.89 2.89
N GLY A 90 -4.28 -9.32 4.04
CA GLY A 90 -4.58 -10.61 4.66
C GLY A 90 -3.43 -11.62 4.58
N GLY A 91 -3.56 -12.73 5.29
CA GLY A 91 -2.60 -13.82 5.31
C GLY A 91 -1.21 -13.47 5.86
N THR A 92 -1.08 -12.42 6.69
CA THR A 92 0.22 -11.95 7.22
C THR A 92 0.45 -12.29 8.69
N GLY A 93 -0.45 -13.02 9.33
CA GLY A 93 -0.35 -13.40 10.73
C GLY A 93 0.54 -14.63 10.95
N ILE A 94 0.33 -15.29 12.10
CA ILE A 94 1.10 -16.47 12.54
C ILE A 94 0.30 -17.78 12.43
N SER A 95 -0.92 -17.74 11.90
CA SER A 95 -1.69 -18.95 11.64
C SER A 95 -0.97 -19.81 10.57
N PRO A 96 -1.07 -21.14 10.63
CA PRO A 96 -0.51 -22.01 9.59
C PRO A 96 -1.05 -21.73 8.17
N THR A 97 -2.21 -21.09 8.06
CA THR A 97 -2.83 -20.69 6.78
C THR A 97 -2.38 -19.31 6.31
N ASP A 98 -1.76 -18.51 7.19
CA ASP A 98 -1.24 -17.17 6.84
C ASP A 98 0.12 -17.31 6.14
N VAL A 99 0.11 -17.44 4.83
CA VAL A 99 1.32 -17.70 4.02
C VAL A 99 1.60 -16.61 2.98
N THR A 100 0.91 -15.47 3.06
CA THR A 100 1.13 -14.36 2.13
C THR A 100 2.60 -13.91 2.07
N PRO A 101 3.35 -13.77 3.18
CA PRO A 101 4.76 -13.41 3.11
C PRO A 101 5.61 -14.46 2.40
N GLU A 102 5.34 -15.75 2.62
CA GLU A 102 6.05 -16.86 1.99
C GLU A 102 5.79 -16.94 0.47
N GLN A 103 4.60 -16.52 0.04
CA GLN A 103 4.25 -16.42 -1.38
C GLN A 103 4.85 -15.17 -2.04
N THR A 104 5.12 -14.14 -1.26
CA THR A 104 5.65 -12.85 -1.74
C THR A 104 7.18 -12.85 -1.79
N ALA A 105 7.85 -13.44 -0.80
CA ALA A 105 9.30 -13.40 -0.65
C ALA A 105 10.08 -13.85 -1.91
N PRO A 106 9.71 -14.93 -2.61
CA PRO A 106 10.43 -15.36 -3.81
C PRO A 106 10.33 -14.39 -5.00
N LEU A 107 9.37 -13.46 -4.97
CA LEU A 107 9.10 -12.51 -6.05
C LEU A 107 9.81 -11.18 -5.84
N ILE A 108 10.19 -10.85 -4.60
CA ILE A 108 10.87 -9.60 -4.26
C ILE A 108 12.36 -9.71 -4.55
N GLU A 109 12.89 -8.81 -5.36
CA GLU A 109 14.31 -8.70 -5.68
C GLU A 109 15.06 -7.75 -4.73
N ARG A 110 14.39 -6.71 -4.26
CA ARG A 110 14.96 -5.70 -3.34
C ARG A 110 13.97 -5.43 -2.22
N GLU A 111 14.25 -5.92 -1.03
CA GLU A 111 13.40 -5.70 0.14
C GLU A 111 13.49 -4.26 0.67
N MET A 112 12.36 -3.78 1.20
CA MET A 112 12.22 -2.48 1.84
C MET A 112 11.63 -2.66 3.25
N PRO A 113 12.39 -3.25 4.20
CA PRO A 113 11.88 -3.66 5.52
C PRO A 113 11.34 -2.48 6.34
N GLY A 114 11.91 -1.28 6.17
CA GLY A 114 11.49 -0.08 6.87
C GLY A 114 10.02 0.29 6.67
N VAL A 115 9.41 -0.09 5.53
CA VAL A 115 7.98 0.16 5.25
C VAL A 115 7.12 -0.60 6.27
N LEU A 116 7.32 -1.91 6.39
CA LEU A 116 6.52 -2.74 7.31
C LEU A 116 6.89 -2.53 8.77
N GLU A 117 8.12 -2.12 9.08
CA GLU A 117 8.51 -1.68 10.42
C GLU A 117 7.72 -0.45 10.84
N ALA A 118 7.55 0.53 9.95
CA ALA A 118 6.75 1.72 10.21
C ALA A 118 5.27 1.38 10.42
N VAL A 119 4.69 0.47 9.60
CA VAL A 119 3.31 0.00 9.75
C VAL A 119 3.13 -0.70 11.11
N ARG A 120 4.03 -1.62 11.49
CA ARG A 120 3.99 -2.31 12.78
C ARG A 120 4.12 -1.33 13.95
N ARG A 121 4.99 -0.33 13.86
CA ARG A 121 5.19 0.68 14.89
C ARG A 121 3.94 1.54 15.12
N ILE A 122 3.29 2.00 14.04
CA ILE A 122 2.04 2.76 14.15
C ILE A 122 0.92 1.88 14.70
N GLY A 123 0.79 0.66 14.20
CA GLY A 123 -0.21 -0.30 14.65
C GLY A 123 -0.06 -0.66 16.13
N ALA A 124 1.16 -0.83 16.62
CA ALA A 124 1.46 -1.20 18.00
C ALA A 124 1.01 -0.13 19.02
N GLN A 125 0.92 1.15 18.62
CA GLN A 125 0.39 2.21 19.47
C GLN A 125 -1.11 2.02 19.78
N LYS A 126 -1.84 1.32 18.91
CA LYS A 126 -3.28 1.04 19.04
C LYS A 126 -3.55 -0.38 19.53
N SER A 127 -2.73 -1.33 19.10
CA SER A 127 -2.88 -2.76 19.40
C SER A 127 -1.51 -3.44 19.44
N PRO A 128 -1.08 -3.94 20.63
CA PRO A 128 0.24 -4.59 20.77
C PRO A 128 0.46 -5.77 19.82
N VAL A 129 -0.61 -6.47 19.40
CA VAL A 129 -0.50 -7.62 18.49
C VAL A 129 -0.13 -7.23 17.05
N ALA A 130 -0.13 -5.94 16.70
CA ALA A 130 0.28 -5.49 15.38
C ALA A 130 1.72 -5.87 15.02
N VAL A 131 2.60 -6.05 16.02
CA VAL A 131 3.99 -6.50 15.84
C VAL A 131 4.09 -7.92 15.29
N LEU A 132 3.04 -8.72 15.38
CA LEU A 132 3.02 -10.10 14.89
C LEU A 132 2.83 -10.21 13.37
N SER A 133 2.51 -9.09 12.70
CA SER A 133 2.40 -9.09 11.24
C SER A 133 3.77 -9.32 10.60
N ARG A 134 3.83 -10.34 9.74
CA ARG A 134 5.03 -10.78 9.02
C ARG A 134 5.13 -10.25 7.59
N GLY A 135 4.25 -9.31 7.23
CA GLY A 135 4.22 -8.73 5.89
C GLY A 135 5.58 -8.23 5.41
N LEU A 136 5.78 -8.24 4.10
CA LEU A 136 6.97 -7.79 3.38
C LEU A 136 6.64 -6.59 2.50
N ALA A 137 7.64 -5.81 2.15
CA ALA A 137 7.58 -4.79 1.11
C ALA A 137 8.87 -4.77 0.31
N GLY A 138 8.78 -4.49 -0.99
CA GLY A 138 9.95 -4.40 -1.84
C GLY A 138 9.61 -4.24 -3.32
N MET A 139 10.65 -4.27 -4.14
CA MET A 139 10.54 -4.21 -5.59
C MET A 139 10.63 -5.60 -6.20
N ALA A 140 9.74 -5.88 -7.14
CA ALA A 140 9.74 -7.04 -8.03
C ALA A 140 9.78 -6.52 -9.47
N GLY A 141 10.96 -6.47 -10.09
CA GLY A 141 11.18 -5.72 -11.31
C GLY A 141 10.82 -4.24 -11.11
N ARG A 142 9.84 -3.76 -11.87
CA ARG A 142 9.29 -2.39 -11.75
C ARG A 142 8.12 -2.28 -10.79
N SER A 143 7.55 -3.38 -10.33
CA SER A 143 6.40 -3.39 -9.44
C SER A 143 6.83 -3.16 -7.99
N PHE A 144 6.21 -2.19 -7.32
CA PHE A 144 6.27 -2.11 -5.86
C PHE A 144 5.23 -3.07 -5.27
N VAL A 145 5.68 -3.98 -4.42
CA VAL A 145 4.84 -4.99 -3.78
C VAL A 145 4.86 -4.77 -2.26
N VAL A 146 3.70 -4.80 -1.62
CA VAL A 146 3.58 -4.67 -0.16
C VAL A 146 2.46 -5.54 0.40
N ASN A 147 2.74 -6.22 1.52
CA ASN A 147 1.76 -7.03 2.25
C ASN A 147 1.22 -6.27 3.46
N LEU A 148 -0.05 -5.93 3.45
CA LEU A 148 -0.72 -5.30 4.58
C LEU A 148 -1.55 -6.32 5.39
N PRO A 149 -1.77 -6.06 6.69
CA PRO A 149 -2.65 -6.89 7.51
C PRO A 149 -4.07 -6.94 6.97
N GLY A 150 -4.78 -8.04 7.22
CA GLY A 150 -6.18 -8.22 6.80
C GLY A 150 -7.22 -7.48 7.66
N SER A 151 -6.81 -6.69 8.62
CA SER A 151 -7.72 -5.88 9.45
C SER A 151 -7.88 -4.46 8.88
N ARG A 152 -9.07 -3.87 9.06
CA ARG A 152 -9.30 -2.46 8.67
C ARG A 152 -8.33 -1.49 9.34
N GLY A 153 -7.97 -1.75 10.60
CA GLY A 153 -6.97 -0.96 11.33
C GLY A 153 -5.59 -1.04 10.67
N GLY A 154 -5.12 -2.26 10.42
CA GLY A 154 -3.83 -2.49 9.78
C GLY A 154 -3.73 -1.91 8.36
N VAL A 155 -4.82 -1.98 7.58
CA VAL A 155 -4.89 -1.33 6.26
C VAL A 155 -4.79 0.19 6.39
N LYS A 156 -5.51 0.81 7.32
CA LYS A 156 -5.41 2.26 7.56
C LYS A 156 -4.01 2.68 8.01
N ASP A 157 -3.36 1.89 8.85
CA ASP A 157 -1.99 2.12 9.28
C ASP A 157 -1.01 1.99 8.09
N GLY A 158 -1.23 1.00 7.22
CA GLY A 158 -0.48 0.83 5.97
C GLY A 158 -0.64 2.03 5.03
N ILE A 159 -1.86 2.49 4.82
CA ILE A 159 -2.15 3.69 4.02
C ILE A 159 -1.42 4.90 4.61
N ALA A 160 -1.49 5.13 5.91
CA ALA A 160 -0.84 6.27 6.56
C ALA A 160 0.69 6.27 6.39
N VAL A 161 1.32 5.09 6.27
CA VAL A 161 2.76 4.97 5.98
C VAL A 161 3.06 5.17 4.50
N LEU A 162 2.24 4.58 3.62
CA LEU A 162 2.50 4.57 2.18
C LEU A 162 2.17 5.92 1.53
N ASP A 163 1.13 6.60 2.00
CA ASP A 163 0.61 7.83 1.40
C ASP A 163 1.68 8.92 1.20
N PRO A 164 2.52 9.25 2.19
CA PRO A 164 3.56 10.27 2.02
C PRO A 164 4.78 9.83 1.21
N ILE A 165 4.96 8.55 0.94
CA ILE A 165 6.17 8.03 0.27
C ILE A 165 5.91 7.49 -1.13
N LEU A 166 4.65 7.27 -1.51
CA LEU A 166 4.31 6.53 -2.73
C LEU A 166 4.78 7.24 -4.00
N ASP A 167 4.61 8.57 -4.08
CA ASP A 167 5.05 9.38 -5.23
C ASP A 167 6.56 9.25 -5.42
N HIS A 168 7.29 9.54 -4.35
CA HIS A 168 8.75 9.50 -4.36
C HIS A 168 9.29 8.09 -4.69
N LEU A 169 8.62 7.04 -4.18
CA LEU A 169 8.97 5.66 -4.48
C LEU A 169 8.85 5.37 -5.99
N LEU A 170 7.74 5.80 -6.61
CA LEU A 170 7.51 5.57 -8.03
C LEU A 170 8.45 6.42 -8.90
N GLU A 171 8.73 7.67 -8.51
CA GLU A 171 9.71 8.53 -9.18
C GLU A 171 11.12 7.94 -9.13
N GLN A 172 11.58 7.47 -7.96
CA GLN A 172 12.90 6.83 -7.83
C GLN A 172 13.00 5.53 -8.63
N ARG A 173 11.93 4.73 -8.66
CA ARG A 173 11.87 3.53 -9.49
C ARG A 173 12.17 3.84 -10.94
N ASP A 174 11.66 4.95 -11.45
CA ASP A 174 11.78 5.36 -12.85
C ASP A 174 13.06 6.14 -13.14
N GLY A 175 13.98 6.22 -12.18
CA GLY A 175 15.28 6.86 -12.33
C GLY A 175 15.24 8.36 -12.03
N GLY A 176 14.21 8.88 -11.39
CA GLY A 176 14.16 10.22 -10.84
C GLY A 176 15.30 10.41 -9.84
N GLY A 177 16.20 11.37 -10.14
CA GLY A 177 17.40 11.62 -9.35
C GLY A 177 17.05 12.23 -7.99
N HIS A 178 17.90 11.93 -7.02
CA HIS A 178 17.97 12.70 -5.79
C HIS A 178 18.56 14.08 -6.12
N GLU A 179 17.76 15.14 -6.06
CA GLU A 179 18.28 16.49 -5.82
C GLU A 179 18.41 16.75 -4.33
#